data_6270b7113829d05d5efb9977ece14a67
#
_entry.id   6270b7113829d05d5efb9977ece14a67
#
_cell.length_a   1.000
_cell.length_b   1.000
_cell.length_c   1.000
_cell.angle_alpha   90.00
_cell.angle_beta   90.00
_cell.angle_gamma   90.00
#
_symmetry.space_group_name_H-M   'P 1'
#
loop_
_entity.id
_entity.type
_entity.pdbx_description
1 polymer ?
#
loop_
_entity_poly.entity_id
_entity_poly.type
_entity_poly.pdbx_seq_one_letter_code
_entity_poly.pdbx_strand_id
1 'polypeptide(L)'
;MQIEQLYTGCLSQGAYYIESNGEAVVIDPLRETAPYLQRAKRDKATITYIFETHFHADFVSGHLTLSKQTGATIVFGPNASTSFDAYIAKDNEVFTVGDITITVLHTPGHTMESTTYLLRDGSGKEHAIFTGDTLFLGDVGRPDLAQKSSDITQEQLAGTLFDSLRNKIMPLPNDVIVYPAHGAGSACGKNMMTQTVDTLGNQKQMNYALRQDMTKEEFIKEVTDGLVAPPAYFPLNAKMNKQGYEHLDSIIERACLPISVQDFEDLANKTGAIILDVRNQLDFMQGHIPNSIFIGIDGGFAPWVGALIKDVKHPILLVAPENREAEVIMRLSRVGFDNTLGFLVGGIASWQNAGKEIDTMQTVSAHTLKEALEKEMPIFDVRKQGEFSAAHVPTASHTPLSFINDYLALFPDASPFYLYCAGGYRSVIAASILKSRGIHGGINVTGGFASIKEAAIAVV
;
A
#
# COMPACT_ATOMS: atom_id res chain seq x y z
N MET A 1 15.36 -26.22 -7.79
CA MET A 1 14.56 -24.99 -7.92
C MET A 1 13.86 -24.70 -6.59
N GLN A 2 13.94 -23.47 -6.11
CA GLN A 2 13.26 -22.97 -4.89
C GLN A 2 12.49 -21.70 -5.25
N ILE A 3 11.26 -21.56 -4.75
CA ILE A 3 10.42 -20.36 -4.90
C ILE A 3 10.06 -19.88 -3.50
N GLU A 4 10.39 -18.65 -3.18
CA GLU A 4 10.01 -18.02 -1.91
C GLU A 4 9.19 -16.76 -2.16
N GLN A 5 8.00 -16.68 -1.56
CA GLN A 5 7.21 -15.48 -1.49
C GLN A 5 7.67 -14.62 -0.30
N LEU A 6 7.97 -13.36 -0.55
CA LEU A 6 8.21 -12.35 0.46
C LEU A 6 6.97 -11.48 0.57
N TYR A 7 6.08 -11.81 1.49
CA TYR A 7 4.81 -11.11 1.63
C TYR A 7 4.90 -9.97 2.64
N THR A 8 4.51 -8.76 2.20
CA THR A 8 4.49 -7.54 3.02
C THR A 8 3.07 -7.16 3.39
N GLY A 9 2.66 -7.53 4.60
CA GLY A 9 1.26 -7.42 5.05
C GLY A 9 0.69 -6.00 5.03
N CYS A 10 1.49 -4.94 5.32
CA CYS A 10 0.98 -3.57 5.32
C CYS A 10 0.63 -3.02 3.91
N LEU A 11 1.21 -3.60 2.85
CA LEU A 11 0.90 -3.30 1.45
C LEU A 11 0.07 -4.41 0.80
N SER A 12 -0.13 -5.53 1.49
CA SER A 12 -0.69 -6.76 0.93
C SER A 12 0.03 -7.20 -0.35
N GLN A 13 1.36 -7.00 -0.41
CA GLN A 13 2.19 -7.19 -1.60
C GLN A 13 3.07 -8.42 -1.47
N GLY A 14 3.14 -9.23 -2.53
CA GLY A 14 4.02 -10.37 -2.70
C GLY A 14 5.13 -10.10 -3.70
N ALA A 15 6.40 -10.10 -3.23
CA ALA A 15 7.58 -10.22 -4.07
C ALA A 15 8.05 -11.66 -4.09
N TYR A 16 8.81 -12.06 -5.10
CA TYR A 16 9.23 -13.45 -5.26
C TYR A 16 10.73 -13.54 -5.50
N TYR A 17 11.36 -14.45 -4.77
CA TYR A 17 12.74 -14.88 -5.00
C TYR A 17 12.72 -16.31 -5.53
N ILE A 18 13.35 -16.55 -6.67
CA ILE A 18 13.39 -17.85 -7.34
C ILE A 18 14.84 -18.21 -7.58
N GLU A 19 15.24 -19.40 -7.11
CA GLU A 19 16.60 -19.93 -7.26
C GLU A 19 16.57 -21.26 -8.02
N SER A 20 17.56 -21.45 -8.90
CA SER A 20 17.83 -22.71 -9.59
C SER A 20 19.30 -22.81 -9.94
N ASN A 21 19.96 -23.87 -9.44
CA ASN A 21 21.34 -24.24 -9.78
C ASN A 21 22.37 -23.07 -9.69
N GLY A 22 22.30 -22.28 -8.60
CA GLY A 22 23.22 -21.18 -8.33
C GLY A 22 22.90 -19.86 -9.05
N GLU A 23 21.84 -19.79 -9.81
CA GLU A 23 21.28 -18.56 -10.37
C GLU A 23 19.94 -18.22 -9.71
N ALA A 24 19.69 -16.95 -9.52
CA ALA A 24 18.44 -16.49 -8.92
C ALA A 24 17.84 -15.30 -9.68
N VAL A 25 16.54 -15.14 -9.53
CA VAL A 25 15.81 -13.96 -10.00
C VAL A 25 14.89 -13.44 -8.91
N VAL A 26 14.55 -12.16 -9.00
CA VAL A 26 13.57 -11.52 -8.14
C VAL A 26 12.44 -10.95 -9.00
N ILE A 27 11.19 -11.13 -8.56
CA ILE A 27 10.02 -10.56 -9.24
C ILE A 27 9.36 -9.56 -8.30
N ASP A 28 9.08 -8.35 -8.79
CA ASP A 28 8.43 -7.24 -8.12
C ASP A 28 9.04 -6.91 -6.73
N PRO A 29 10.37 -6.64 -6.65
CA PRO A 29 11.01 -6.39 -5.37
C PRO A 29 10.50 -5.13 -4.71
N LEU A 30 10.32 -5.17 -3.38
CA LEU A 30 10.17 -3.96 -2.58
C LEU A 30 11.44 -3.12 -2.58
N ARG A 31 11.31 -1.85 -2.19
CA ARG A 31 12.39 -0.88 -2.21
C ARG A 31 13.59 -1.28 -1.34
N GLU A 32 13.37 -1.98 -0.24
CA GLU A 32 14.42 -2.60 0.57
C GLU A 32 14.95 -3.90 -0.06
N THR A 33 16.21 -3.92 -0.41
CA THR A 33 16.84 -5.02 -1.15
C THR A 33 17.51 -6.08 -0.28
N ALA A 34 17.79 -5.77 0.98
CA ALA A 34 18.47 -6.66 1.90
C ALA A 34 17.86 -8.08 2.01
N PRO A 35 16.54 -8.26 2.04
CA PRO A 35 15.93 -9.60 2.09
C PRO A 35 16.28 -10.50 0.90
N TYR A 36 16.42 -9.92 -0.31
CA TYR A 36 16.79 -10.67 -1.53
C TYR A 36 18.27 -11.01 -1.54
N LEU A 37 19.13 -10.06 -1.17
CA LEU A 37 20.58 -10.27 -1.06
C LEU A 37 20.94 -11.34 -0.01
N GLN A 38 20.22 -11.37 1.12
CA GLN A 38 20.42 -12.39 2.15
C GLN A 38 20.07 -13.80 1.64
N ARG A 39 19.01 -13.94 0.83
CA ARG A 39 18.63 -15.22 0.20
C ARG A 39 19.67 -15.67 -0.81
N ALA A 40 20.05 -14.78 -1.71
CA ALA A 40 21.11 -15.08 -2.69
C ALA A 40 22.41 -15.53 -2.00
N LYS A 41 22.81 -14.86 -0.91
CA LYS A 41 23.99 -15.27 -0.11
C LYS A 41 23.80 -16.63 0.55
N ARG A 42 22.62 -16.89 1.16
CA ARG A 42 22.28 -18.19 1.79
C ARG A 42 22.41 -19.34 0.80
N ASP A 43 21.84 -19.14 -0.40
CA ASP A 43 21.73 -20.16 -1.44
C ASP A 43 23.00 -20.20 -2.33
N LYS A 44 23.99 -19.32 -2.09
CA LYS A 44 25.18 -19.14 -2.92
C LYS A 44 24.85 -18.91 -4.39
N ALA A 45 23.76 -18.18 -4.63
CA ALA A 45 23.25 -17.88 -5.95
C ALA A 45 23.59 -16.45 -6.37
N THR A 46 23.72 -16.24 -7.69
CA THR A 46 23.84 -14.92 -8.31
C THR A 46 22.47 -14.47 -8.79
N ILE A 47 22.02 -13.28 -8.39
CA ILE A 47 20.79 -12.69 -8.94
C ILE A 47 21.13 -12.18 -10.34
N THR A 48 20.52 -12.79 -11.38
CA THR A 48 20.81 -12.52 -12.80
C THR A 48 19.78 -11.58 -13.41
N TYR A 49 18.51 -11.69 -13.00
CA TYR A 49 17.42 -10.86 -13.50
C TYR A 49 16.53 -10.33 -12.36
N ILE A 50 15.98 -9.16 -12.60
CA ILE A 50 14.92 -8.55 -11.79
C ILE A 50 13.75 -8.31 -12.73
N PHE A 51 12.70 -9.07 -12.57
CA PHE A 51 11.48 -8.97 -13.37
C PHE A 51 10.47 -8.03 -12.70
N GLU A 52 9.93 -7.10 -13.47
CA GLU A 52 8.80 -6.26 -13.05
C GLU A 52 7.57 -6.65 -13.87
N THR A 53 6.47 -6.95 -13.19
CA THR A 53 5.22 -7.33 -13.88
C THR A 53 4.56 -6.12 -14.53
N HIS A 54 4.71 -4.93 -13.93
CA HIS A 54 4.20 -3.66 -14.43
C HIS A 54 4.83 -2.48 -13.65
N PHE A 55 4.49 -1.24 -14.00
CA PHE A 55 4.85 -0.09 -13.17
C PHE A 55 3.89 0.03 -11.99
N HIS A 56 4.29 -0.50 -10.83
CA HIS A 56 3.50 -0.50 -9.60
C HIS A 56 3.10 0.92 -9.20
N ALA A 57 1.83 1.10 -8.84
CA ALA A 57 1.30 2.37 -8.39
C ALA A 57 1.26 2.50 -6.86
N ASP A 58 1.09 1.40 -6.17
CA ASP A 58 0.90 1.34 -4.72
C ASP A 58 2.22 1.32 -3.92
N PHE A 59 3.35 1.01 -4.57
CA PHE A 59 4.68 1.10 -3.95
C PHE A 59 5.78 1.47 -4.97
N VAL A 60 6.92 1.91 -4.47
CA VAL A 60 8.13 2.11 -5.26
C VAL A 60 8.97 0.83 -5.19
N SER A 61 9.19 0.21 -6.35
CA SER A 61 9.95 -1.03 -6.46
C SER A 61 11.43 -0.83 -6.12
N GLY A 62 12.12 -1.91 -5.77
CA GLY A 62 13.55 -1.95 -5.46
C GLY A 62 14.47 -2.22 -6.65
N HIS A 63 13.93 -2.34 -7.86
CA HIS A 63 14.66 -2.81 -9.05
C HIS A 63 15.95 -2.05 -9.34
N LEU A 64 15.95 -0.71 -9.22
CA LEU A 64 17.16 0.10 -9.48
C LEU A 64 18.25 -0.16 -8.44
N THR A 65 17.88 -0.20 -7.17
CA THR A 65 18.83 -0.43 -6.07
C THR A 65 19.39 -1.86 -6.15
N LEU A 66 18.53 -2.84 -6.37
CA LEU A 66 18.92 -4.24 -6.47
C LEU A 66 19.82 -4.49 -7.69
N SER A 67 19.46 -3.92 -8.85
CA SER A 67 20.30 -3.99 -10.06
C SER A 67 21.70 -3.39 -9.84
N LYS A 68 21.76 -2.21 -9.21
CA LYS A 68 23.04 -1.56 -8.89
C LYS A 68 23.92 -2.40 -7.95
N GLN A 69 23.31 -3.10 -6.99
CA GLN A 69 24.01 -3.90 -5.98
C GLN A 69 24.48 -5.27 -6.53
N THR A 70 23.77 -5.84 -7.51
CA THR A 70 23.98 -7.20 -8.00
C THR A 70 24.53 -7.27 -9.42
N GLY A 71 24.37 -6.22 -10.22
CA GLY A 71 24.60 -6.24 -11.66
C GLY A 71 23.48 -6.94 -12.46
N ALA A 72 22.38 -7.34 -11.81
CA ALA A 72 21.25 -8.00 -12.44
C ALA A 72 20.55 -7.09 -13.46
N THR A 73 20.14 -7.69 -14.58
CA THR A 73 19.36 -7.00 -15.61
C THR A 73 17.91 -6.79 -15.15
N ILE A 74 17.43 -5.55 -15.21
CA ILE A 74 16.01 -5.25 -15.00
C ILE A 74 15.25 -5.60 -16.27
N VAL A 75 14.17 -6.37 -16.14
CA VAL A 75 13.34 -6.84 -17.26
C VAL A 75 11.89 -6.39 -17.06
N PHE A 76 11.38 -5.69 -18.05
CA PHE A 76 9.95 -5.38 -18.18
C PHE A 76 9.37 -6.12 -19.40
N GLY A 77 8.05 -6.31 -19.41
CA GLY A 77 7.34 -6.84 -20.55
C GLY A 77 7.16 -5.84 -21.69
N PRO A 78 6.45 -6.27 -22.75
CA PRO A 78 6.18 -5.43 -23.92
C PRO A 78 5.45 -4.12 -23.55
N ASN A 79 5.65 -3.07 -24.36
CA ASN A 79 5.07 -1.73 -24.18
C ASN A 79 5.58 -0.93 -22.98
N ALA A 80 6.46 -1.48 -22.14
CA ALA A 80 7.11 -0.69 -21.10
C ALA A 80 8.08 0.33 -21.72
N SER A 81 8.19 1.49 -21.05
CA SER A 81 9.13 2.55 -21.45
C SER A 81 9.69 3.20 -20.21
N THR A 82 10.99 3.04 -19.97
CA THR A 82 11.71 3.52 -18.79
C THR A 82 12.64 4.68 -19.12
N SER A 83 12.96 5.51 -18.13
CA SER A 83 14.00 6.56 -18.25
C SER A 83 15.38 6.08 -17.73
N PHE A 84 15.53 4.80 -17.49
CA PHE A 84 16.76 4.11 -17.07
C PHE A 84 16.95 2.85 -17.91
N ASP A 85 18.14 2.26 -17.84
CA ASP A 85 18.47 1.05 -18.59
C ASP A 85 17.67 -0.14 -18.05
N ALA A 86 16.84 -0.70 -18.93
CA ALA A 86 16.08 -1.92 -18.69
C ALA A 86 15.91 -2.69 -19.99
N TYR A 87 15.84 -4.00 -19.88
CA TYR A 87 15.53 -4.86 -21.01
C TYR A 87 14.00 -4.94 -21.20
N ILE A 88 13.53 -4.55 -22.36
CA ILE A 88 12.11 -4.65 -22.72
C ILE A 88 11.90 -5.94 -23.50
N ALA A 89 11.37 -6.93 -22.83
CA ALA A 89 11.16 -8.26 -23.39
C ALA A 89 10.00 -8.29 -24.37
N LYS A 90 10.06 -9.24 -25.31
CA LYS A 90 8.97 -9.50 -26.24
C LYS A 90 7.97 -10.51 -25.66
N ASP A 91 6.74 -10.49 -26.16
CA ASP A 91 5.78 -11.53 -25.82
C ASP A 91 6.29 -12.92 -26.26
N ASN A 92 6.18 -13.91 -25.37
CA ASN A 92 6.72 -15.27 -25.49
C ASN A 92 8.26 -15.37 -25.49
N GLU A 93 8.97 -14.33 -25.12
CA GLU A 93 10.41 -14.41 -24.91
C GLU A 93 10.75 -15.28 -23.70
N VAL A 94 11.83 -16.05 -23.77
CA VAL A 94 12.23 -17.03 -22.76
C VAL A 94 13.57 -16.67 -22.17
N PHE A 95 13.63 -16.59 -20.85
CA PHE A 95 14.84 -16.40 -20.05
C PHE A 95 15.20 -17.72 -19.35
N THR A 96 16.47 -18.09 -19.40
CA THR A 96 16.99 -19.27 -18.69
C THR A 96 17.59 -18.82 -17.36
N VAL A 97 17.31 -19.56 -16.29
CA VAL A 97 17.81 -19.33 -14.93
C VAL A 97 18.20 -20.67 -14.34
N GLY A 98 19.51 -20.99 -14.34
CA GLY A 98 19.98 -22.33 -14.00
C GLY A 98 19.31 -23.40 -14.86
N ASP A 99 18.53 -24.30 -14.23
CA ASP A 99 17.84 -25.41 -14.92
C ASP A 99 16.39 -25.09 -15.30
N ILE A 100 15.88 -23.88 -15.00
CA ILE A 100 14.50 -23.49 -15.27
C ILE A 100 14.41 -22.44 -16.36
N THR A 101 13.20 -22.23 -16.88
CA THR A 101 12.91 -21.14 -17.82
C THR A 101 11.74 -20.29 -17.37
N ILE A 102 11.85 -18.99 -17.65
CA ILE A 102 10.77 -18.00 -17.42
C ILE A 102 10.36 -17.45 -18.77
N THR A 103 9.09 -17.63 -19.13
CA THR A 103 8.51 -17.12 -20.38
C THR A 103 7.67 -15.88 -20.07
N VAL A 104 7.86 -14.85 -20.87
CA VAL A 104 7.12 -13.58 -20.80
C VAL A 104 5.76 -13.77 -21.48
N LEU A 105 4.67 -13.61 -20.76
CA LEU A 105 3.32 -13.56 -21.30
C LEU A 105 2.81 -12.13 -21.19
N HIS A 106 2.67 -11.44 -22.32
CA HIS A 106 2.09 -10.09 -22.32
C HIS A 106 0.60 -10.18 -22.00
N THR A 107 0.20 -9.62 -20.86
CA THR A 107 -1.16 -9.66 -20.29
C THR A 107 -1.68 -8.26 -19.97
N PRO A 108 -1.82 -7.36 -20.98
CA PRO A 108 -2.27 -6.00 -20.76
C PRO A 108 -3.72 -5.94 -20.26
N GLY A 109 -4.06 -4.82 -19.60
CA GLY A 109 -5.43 -4.53 -19.17
C GLY A 109 -5.51 -3.85 -17.80
N HIS A 110 -4.77 -4.32 -16.79
CA HIS A 110 -4.52 -3.53 -15.58
C HIS A 110 -3.66 -2.30 -15.93
N THR A 111 -2.53 -2.54 -16.57
CA THR A 111 -1.74 -1.54 -17.33
C THR A 111 -1.45 -2.07 -18.73
N MET A 112 -0.96 -1.23 -19.63
CA MET A 112 -0.68 -1.65 -21.01
C MET A 112 0.60 -2.48 -21.13
N GLU A 113 1.53 -2.35 -20.20
CA GLU A 113 2.75 -3.14 -20.11
C GLU A 113 2.64 -4.35 -19.19
N SER A 114 1.48 -4.57 -18.57
CA SER A 114 1.26 -5.71 -17.65
C SER A 114 1.68 -7.03 -18.27
N THR A 115 2.40 -7.81 -17.48
CA THR A 115 3.05 -9.05 -17.88
C THR A 115 2.91 -10.10 -16.81
N THR A 116 2.61 -11.32 -17.24
CA THR A 116 2.67 -12.52 -16.41
C THR A 116 3.93 -13.31 -16.77
N TYR A 117 4.66 -13.76 -15.78
CA TYR A 117 5.85 -14.60 -15.99
C TYR A 117 5.50 -16.07 -15.75
N LEU A 118 5.65 -16.90 -16.79
CA LEU A 118 5.39 -18.34 -16.72
C LEU A 118 6.71 -19.09 -16.48
N LEU A 119 6.80 -19.75 -15.34
CA LEU A 119 7.94 -20.58 -14.95
C LEU A 119 7.71 -22.03 -15.38
N ARG A 120 8.69 -22.59 -16.11
CA ARG A 120 8.81 -24.01 -16.38
C ARG A 120 9.98 -24.61 -15.62
N ASP A 121 9.77 -25.78 -15.05
CA ASP A 121 10.79 -26.53 -14.33
C ASP A 121 11.86 -27.12 -15.28
N GLY A 122 12.88 -27.76 -14.71
CA GLY A 122 13.98 -28.39 -15.48
C GLY A 122 13.56 -29.50 -16.43
N SER A 123 12.33 -29.99 -16.34
CA SER A 123 11.72 -30.94 -17.32
C SER A 123 10.97 -30.23 -18.45
N GLY A 124 10.82 -28.91 -18.37
CA GLY A 124 10.04 -28.08 -19.28
C GLY A 124 8.55 -28.05 -18.96
N LYS A 125 8.11 -28.64 -17.83
CA LYS A 125 6.72 -28.60 -17.38
C LYS A 125 6.37 -27.21 -16.84
N GLU A 126 5.19 -26.70 -17.22
CA GLU A 126 4.61 -25.48 -16.66
C GLU A 126 4.32 -25.67 -15.18
N HIS A 127 4.97 -24.89 -14.32
CA HIS A 127 4.95 -25.08 -12.88
C HIS A 127 4.19 -23.96 -12.16
N ALA A 128 4.49 -22.70 -12.50
CA ALA A 128 3.94 -21.54 -11.81
C ALA A 128 3.78 -20.33 -12.74
N ILE A 129 2.87 -19.43 -12.38
CA ILE A 129 2.72 -18.11 -13.00
C ILE A 129 2.81 -17.01 -11.94
N PHE A 130 3.57 -15.96 -12.24
CA PHE A 130 3.65 -14.73 -11.45
C PHE A 130 2.84 -13.68 -12.19
N THR A 131 1.64 -13.44 -11.72
CA THR A 131 0.58 -12.77 -12.49
C THR A 131 0.57 -11.25 -12.33
N GLY A 132 1.40 -10.71 -11.44
CA GLY A 132 1.29 -9.30 -11.12
C GLY A 132 -0.14 -8.95 -10.71
N ASP A 133 -0.65 -7.87 -11.29
CA ASP A 133 -2.02 -7.41 -11.11
C ASP A 133 -2.96 -7.85 -12.28
N THR A 134 -2.52 -8.78 -13.13
CA THR A 134 -3.39 -9.37 -14.15
C THR A 134 -4.45 -10.29 -13.52
N LEU A 135 -4.04 -11.14 -12.58
CA LEU A 135 -4.91 -12.09 -11.88
C LEU A 135 -4.54 -12.13 -10.40
N PHE A 136 -5.52 -11.91 -9.54
CA PHE A 136 -5.45 -12.16 -8.10
C PHE A 136 -6.19 -13.44 -7.73
N LEU A 137 -6.07 -13.89 -6.49
CA LEU A 137 -6.89 -14.98 -5.98
C LEU A 137 -8.29 -14.44 -5.66
N GLY A 138 -9.28 -14.93 -6.40
CA GLY A 138 -10.68 -14.53 -6.30
C GLY A 138 -11.05 -13.24 -7.05
N ASP A 139 -10.08 -12.52 -7.62
CA ASP A 139 -10.29 -11.21 -8.25
C ASP A 139 -9.30 -10.98 -9.41
N VAL A 140 -9.34 -9.78 -10.01
CA VAL A 140 -8.40 -9.27 -11.01
C VAL A 140 -8.02 -7.83 -10.69
N GLY A 141 -6.92 -7.36 -11.26
CA GLY A 141 -6.48 -5.97 -11.14
C GLY A 141 -7.49 -4.99 -11.74
N ARG A 142 -7.67 -3.87 -11.07
CA ARG A 142 -8.57 -2.79 -11.51
C ARG A 142 -8.06 -2.16 -12.82
N PRO A 143 -8.94 -1.88 -13.80
CA PRO A 143 -8.51 -1.40 -15.12
C PRO A 143 -8.44 0.13 -15.25
N ASP A 144 -8.61 0.90 -14.18
CA ASP A 144 -8.74 2.35 -14.24
C ASP A 144 -7.46 3.15 -13.92
N LEU A 145 -6.38 2.48 -13.47
CA LEU A 145 -5.16 3.18 -13.04
C LEU A 145 -4.36 3.78 -14.22
N ALA A 146 -4.40 3.16 -15.38
CA ALA A 146 -3.62 3.59 -16.55
C ALA A 146 -4.33 4.63 -17.45
N GLN A 147 -5.58 5.00 -17.21
CA GLN A 147 -6.38 5.90 -18.06
C GLN A 147 -5.71 7.25 -18.32
N LYS A 148 -5.18 7.89 -17.25
CA LYS A 148 -4.58 9.24 -17.36
C LYS A 148 -3.26 9.26 -18.14
N SER A 149 -2.67 8.12 -18.37
CA SER A 149 -1.36 7.99 -19.04
C SER A 149 -1.44 7.51 -20.48
N SER A 150 -2.61 7.06 -20.97
CA SER A 150 -2.70 6.32 -22.22
C SER A 150 -3.86 6.71 -23.18
N ASP A 151 -4.68 7.70 -22.89
CA ASP A 151 -5.91 8.05 -23.64
C ASP A 151 -6.87 6.86 -23.89
N ILE A 152 -6.77 5.80 -23.05
CA ILE A 152 -7.57 4.58 -23.14
C ILE A 152 -8.60 4.60 -22.02
N THR A 153 -9.87 4.26 -22.33
CA THR A 153 -10.93 4.22 -21.31
C THR A 153 -10.79 3.00 -20.41
N GLN A 154 -11.39 3.05 -19.22
CA GLN A 154 -11.39 1.89 -18.32
C GLN A 154 -12.09 0.67 -18.92
N GLU A 155 -13.12 0.89 -19.74
CA GLU A 155 -13.85 -0.18 -20.43
C GLU A 155 -12.97 -0.86 -21.49
N GLN A 156 -12.14 -0.08 -22.19
CA GLN A 156 -11.17 -0.61 -23.14
C GLN A 156 -10.07 -1.43 -22.42
N LEU A 157 -9.56 -0.91 -21.30
CA LEU A 157 -8.58 -1.64 -20.47
C LEU A 157 -9.20 -2.92 -19.89
N ALA A 158 -10.43 -2.86 -19.38
CA ALA A 158 -11.15 -4.03 -18.89
C ALA A 158 -11.36 -5.08 -20.00
N GLY A 159 -11.74 -4.64 -21.20
CA GLY A 159 -11.88 -5.52 -22.36
C GLY A 159 -10.55 -6.17 -22.80
N THR A 160 -9.44 -5.43 -22.68
CA THR A 160 -8.09 -5.97 -22.94
C THR A 160 -7.67 -6.98 -21.87
N LEU A 161 -7.99 -6.71 -20.59
CA LEU A 161 -7.75 -7.65 -19.50
C LEU A 161 -8.52 -8.96 -19.70
N PHE A 162 -9.78 -8.88 -20.14
CA PHE A 162 -10.55 -10.05 -20.49
C PHE A 162 -9.84 -10.91 -21.56
N ASP A 163 -9.37 -10.29 -22.64
CA ASP A 163 -8.67 -11.00 -23.71
C ASP A 163 -7.37 -11.63 -23.19
N SER A 164 -6.62 -10.96 -22.33
CA SER A 164 -5.42 -11.47 -21.68
C SER A 164 -5.72 -12.70 -20.84
N LEU A 165 -6.74 -12.66 -20.00
CA LEU A 165 -7.16 -13.80 -19.17
C LEU A 165 -7.60 -14.99 -20.02
N ARG A 166 -8.42 -14.77 -21.06
CA ARG A 166 -8.96 -15.84 -21.93
C ARG A 166 -7.89 -16.49 -22.79
N ASN A 167 -6.97 -15.70 -23.36
CA ASN A 167 -6.04 -16.18 -24.38
C ASN A 167 -4.67 -16.60 -23.82
N LYS A 168 -4.26 -16.06 -22.65
CA LYS A 168 -2.92 -16.30 -22.08
C LYS A 168 -2.96 -17.12 -20.80
N ILE A 169 -3.92 -16.86 -19.91
CA ILE A 169 -3.97 -17.47 -18.56
C ILE A 169 -4.83 -18.74 -18.55
N MET A 170 -6.06 -18.66 -19.02
CA MET A 170 -6.99 -19.81 -18.96
C MET A 170 -6.55 -21.04 -19.75
N PRO A 171 -5.78 -20.95 -20.85
CA PRO A 171 -5.27 -22.15 -21.56
C PRO A 171 -4.24 -22.95 -20.77
N LEU A 172 -3.59 -22.35 -19.75
CA LEU A 172 -2.58 -23.04 -18.95
C LEU A 172 -3.17 -24.19 -18.11
N PRO A 173 -2.37 -25.22 -17.79
CA PRO A 173 -2.80 -26.37 -16.99
C PRO A 173 -3.36 -26.00 -15.62
N ASN A 174 -4.28 -26.80 -15.12
CA ASN A 174 -4.95 -26.54 -13.85
C ASN A 174 -4.06 -26.69 -12.61
N ASP A 175 -2.98 -27.45 -12.70
CA ASP A 175 -1.99 -27.67 -11.63
C ASP A 175 -0.92 -26.57 -11.55
N VAL A 176 -0.92 -25.60 -12.46
CA VAL A 176 -0.05 -24.43 -12.39
C VAL A 176 -0.38 -23.59 -11.15
N ILE A 177 0.65 -23.22 -10.40
CA ILE A 177 0.53 -22.41 -9.19
C ILE A 177 0.43 -20.93 -9.56
N VAL A 178 -0.51 -20.21 -8.98
CA VAL A 178 -0.72 -18.78 -9.18
C VAL A 178 -0.08 -18.00 -8.02
N TYR A 179 0.84 -17.11 -8.36
CA TYR A 179 1.53 -16.18 -7.47
C TYR A 179 1.19 -14.73 -7.87
N PRO A 180 0.20 -14.09 -7.25
CA PRO A 180 -0.21 -12.72 -7.56
C PRO A 180 0.67 -11.68 -6.88
N ALA A 181 0.71 -10.44 -7.40
CA ALA A 181 1.43 -9.35 -6.72
C ALA A 181 0.72 -8.89 -5.44
N HIS A 182 -0.60 -9.09 -5.33
CA HIS A 182 -1.36 -8.64 -4.16
C HIS A 182 -2.32 -9.69 -3.61
N GLY A 183 -2.60 -9.55 -2.30
CA GLY A 183 -3.63 -10.27 -1.57
C GLY A 183 -4.68 -9.34 -0.95
N ALA A 184 -5.56 -9.91 -0.13
CA ALA A 184 -6.64 -9.19 0.54
C ALA A 184 -6.15 -7.95 1.30
N GLY A 185 -6.78 -6.81 1.04
CA GLY A 185 -6.47 -5.52 1.67
C GLY A 185 -5.81 -4.49 0.76
N SER A 186 -5.21 -4.91 -0.39
CA SER A 186 -4.68 -3.98 -1.38
C SER A 186 -5.79 -3.15 -2.04
N ALA A 187 -5.45 -1.93 -2.44
CA ALA A 187 -6.32 -1.04 -3.19
C ALA A 187 -6.37 -1.37 -4.70
N CYS A 188 -5.59 -2.36 -5.17
CA CYS A 188 -5.51 -2.77 -6.56
C CYS A 188 -6.63 -3.73 -7.00
N GLY A 189 -7.42 -4.29 -6.05
CA GLY A 189 -8.57 -5.16 -6.33
C GLY A 189 -9.72 -4.91 -5.35
N LYS A 190 -10.87 -5.59 -5.57
CA LYS A 190 -12.09 -5.42 -4.78
C LYS A 190 -12.34 -6.53 -3.76
N ASN A 191 -12.27 -7.79 -4.21
CA ASN A 191 -12.73 -8.96 -3.46
C ASN A 191 -11.68 -10.08 -3.40
N MET A 192 -10.41 -9.74 -3.18
CA MET A 192 -9.33 -10.70 -3.11
C MET A 192 -9.48 -11.65 -1.92
N MET A 193 -9.12 -12.92 -2.13
CA MET A 193 -9.06 -13.94 -1.09
C MET A 193 -7.92 -13.66 -0.10
N THR A 194 -8.02 -14.25 1.09
CA THR A 194 -6.98 -14.10 2.14
C THR A 194 -5.74 -14.97 1.88
N GLN A 195 -5.86 -16.01 1.09
CA GLN A 195 -4.73 -16.81 0.63
C GLN A 195 -3.82 -15.97 -0.27
N THR A 196 -2.54 -16.29 -0.29
CA THR A 196 -1.53 -15.61 -1.12
C THR A 196 -1.00 -16.49 -2.24
N VAL A 197 -1.40 -17.76 -2.28
CA VAL A 197 -1.00 -18.78 -3.29
C VAL A 197 -2.15 -19.75 -3.48
N ASP A 198 -2.43 -20.14 -4.73
CA ASP A 198 -3.42 -21.17 -5.07
C ASP A 198 -3.11 -21.81 -6.43
N THR A 199 -3.84 -22.83 -6.84
CA THR A 199 -3.75 -23.41 -8.18
C THR A 199 -4.66 -22.68 -9.18
N LEU A 200 -4.24 -22.63 -10.44
CA LEU A 200 -5.05 -22.05 -11.49
C LEU A 200 -6.40 -22.80 -11.67
N GLY A 201 -6.40 -24.11 -11.44
CA GLY A 201 -7.62 -24.94 -11.49
C GLY A 201 -8.67 -24.49 -10.47
N ASN A 202 -8.26 -24.21 -9.23
CA ASN A 202 -9.15 -23.67 -8.21
C ASN A 202 -9.63 -22.26 -8.60
N GLN A 203 -8.74 -21.41 -9.12
CA GLN A 203 -9.11 -20.06 -9.56
C GLN A 203 -10.11 -20.10 -10.73
N LYS A 204 -9.99 -21.01 -11.68
CA LYS A 204 -10.99 -21.21 -12.76
C LYS A 204 -12.38 -21.56 -12.23
N GLN A 205 -12.47 -22.17 -11.02
CA GLN A 205 -13.74 -22.52 -10.38
C GLN A 205 -14.31 -21.43 -9.49
N MET A 206 -13.44 -20.69 -8.76
CA MET A 206 -13.85 -19.78 -7.69
C MET A 206 -13.79 -18.31 -8.08
N ASN A 207 -12.91 -17.93 -9.00
CA ASN A 207 -12.72 -16.54 -9.41
C ASN A 207 -13.80 -16.15 -10.45
N TYR A 208 -14.61 -15.15 -10.11
CA TYR A 208 -15.69 -14.69 -11.00
C TYR A 208 -15.18 -14.30 -12.39
N ALA A 209 -13.98 -13.69 -12.46
CA ALA A 209 -13.39 -13.20 -13.70
C ALA A 209 -12.95 -14.31 -14.66
N LEU A 210 -12.76 -15.54 -14.16
CA LEU A 210 -12.36 -16.71 -14.95
C LEU A 210 -13.55 -17.63 -15.32
N ARG A 211 -14.77 -17.25 -15.01
CA ARG A 211 -15.97 -18.01 -15.40
C ARG A 211 -16.02 -18.16 -16.92
N GLN A 212 -16.21 -19.38 -17.41
CA GLN A 212 -16.23 -19.68 -18.85
C GLN A 212 -17.45 -19.11 -19.58
N ASP A 213 -18.58 -18.99 -18.87
CA ASP A 213 -19.86 -18.48 -19.37
C ASP A 213 -19.96 -16.95 -19.39
N MET A 214 -19.00 -16.24 -18.78
CA MET A 214 -19.00 -14.78 -18.73
C MET A 214 -18.62 -14.16 -20.07
N THR A 215 -19.49 -13.32 -20.61
CA THR A 215 -19.19 -12.53 -21.82
C THR A 215 -18.23 -11.39 -21.52
N LYS A 216 -17.62 -10.83 -22.56
CA LYS A 216 -16.72 -9.68 -22.43
C LYS A 216 -17.44 -8.46 -21.87
N GLU A 217 -18.66 -8.23 -22.29
CA GLU A 217 -19.53 -7.13 -21.84
C GLU A 217 -19.88 -7.26 -20.35
N GLU A 218 -20.24 -8.47 -19.90
CA GLU A 218 -20.49 -8.78 -18.50
C GLU A 218 -19.24 -8.57 -17.65
N PHE A 219 -18.09 -9.05 -18.12
CA PHE A 219 -16.81 -8.84 -17.44
C PHE A 219 -16.47 -7.37 -17.29
N ILE A 220 -16.58 -6.57 -18.37
CA ILE A 220 -16.31 -5.14 -18.34
C ILE A 220 -17.20 -4.46 -17.27
N LYS A 221 -18.50 -4.76 -17.28
CA LYS A 221 -19.42 -4.22 -16.31
C LYS A 221 -19.03 -4.60 -14.87
N GLU A 222 -18.77 -5.87 -14.62
CA GLU A 222 -18.45 -6.38 -13.27
C GLU A 222 -17.15 -5.78 -12.72
N VAL A 223 -16.09 -5.72 -13.53
CA VAL A 223 -14.78 -5.26 -13.06
C VAL A 223 -14.73 -3.75 -12.87
N THR A 224 -15.55 -2.98 -13.60
CA THR A 224 -15.60 -1.51 -13.50
C THR A 224 -16.63 -1.00 -12.49
N ASP A 225 -17.59 -1.81 -12.08
CA ASP A 225 -18.63 -1.41 -11.11
C ASP A 225 -18.04 -1.21 -9.71
N GLY A 226 -18.50 -0.16 -9.03
CA GLY A 226 -18.15 0.13 -7.63
C GLY A 226 -16.68 0.47 -7.37
N LEU A 227 -15.89 0.82 -8.38
CA LEU A 227 -14.51 1.24 -8.19
C LEU A 227 -14.44 2.57 -7.41
N VAL A 228 -13.75 2.54 -6.28
CA VAL A 228 -13.45 3.75 -5.48
C VAL A 228 -12.22 4.44 -6.07
N ALA A 229 -12.19 5.77 -6.03
CA ALA A 229 -11.02 6.54 -6.50
C ALA A 229 -9.71 5.99 -5.90
N PRO A 230 -8.66 5.82 -6.71
CA PRO A 230 -7.39 5.32 -6.22
C PRO A 230 -6.72 6.33 -5.28
N PRO A 231 -5.85 5.87 -4.36
CA PRO A 231 -5.08 6.76 -3.50
C PRO A 231 -4.28 7.81 -4.29
N ALA A 232 -4.18 9.02 -3.75
CA ALA A 232 -3.58 10.16 -4.44
C ALA A 232 -2.10 9.96 -4.85
N TYR A 233 -1.37 9.13 -4.12
CA TYR A 233 0.05 8.86 -4.38
C TYR A 233 0.31 7.86 -5.53
N PHE A 234 -0.69 7.08 -5.97
CA PHE A 234 -0.55 6.06 -7.00
C PHE A 234 0.08 6.57 -8.30
N PRO A 235 -0.39 7.67 -8.92
CA PRO A 235 0.23 8.18 -10.14
C PRO A 235 1.69 8.60 -9.95
N LEU A 236 2.05 9.06 -8.74
CA LEU A 236 3.41 9.50 -8.43
C LEU A 236 4.37 8.30 -8.30
N ASN A 237 3.94 7.23 -7.63
CA ASN A 237 4.73 6.01 -7.53
C ASN A 237 4.93 5.32 -8.88
N ALA A 238 3.86 5.18 -9.69
CA ALA A 238 3.98 4.66 -11.05
C ALA A 238 4.96 5.49 -11.89
N LYS A 239 4.94 6.83 -11.73
CA LYS A 239 5.92 7.72 -12.37
C LYS A 239 7.34 7.48 -11.87
N MET A 240 7.55 7.31 -10.55
CA MET A 240 8.87 7.00 -9.98
C MET A 240 9.38 5.67 -10.50
N ASN A 241 8.56 4.62 -10.53
CA ASN A 241 8.91 3.31 -11.07
C ASN A 241 9.26 3.35 -12.56
N LYS A 242 8.69 4.27 -13.32
CA LYS A 242 8.97 4.49 -14.74
C LYS A 242 10.19 5.37 -14.99
N GLN A 243 10.37 6.44 -14.19
CA GLN A 243 11.39 7.47 -14.45
C GLN A 243 12.69 7.28 -13.65
N GLY A 244 12.63 6.47 -12.60
CA GLY A 244 13.72 6.30 -11.65
C GLY A 244 13.52 7.13 -10.38
N TYR A 245 14.27 6.79 -9.36
CA TYR A 245 14.21 7.34 -8.00
C TYR A 245 15.59 7.24 -7.33
N GLU A 246 15.76 7.97 -6.23
CA GLU A 246 16.97 7.92 -5.42
C GLU A 246 17.11 6.56 -4.71
N HIS A 247 18.33 6.04 -4.58
CA HIS A 247 18.59 4.79 -3.87
C HIS A 247 18.23 4.89 -2.38
N LEU A 248 17.63 3.84 -1.83
CA LEU A 248 17.15 3.82 -0.45
C LEU A 248 18.28 4.10 0.56
N ASP A 249 19.48 3.54 0.36
CA ASP A 249 20.61 3.76 1.26
C ASP A 249 20.97 5.25 1.39
N SER A 250 20.99 5.98 0.26
CA SER A 250 21.25 7.43 0.26
C SER A 250 20.14 8.21 0.98
N ILE A 251 18.89 7.76 0.84
CA ILE A 251 17.76 8.38 1.55
C ILE A 251 17.88 8.16 3.06
N ILE A 252 18.17 6.94 3.49
CA ILE A 252 18.34 6.62 4.91
C ILE A 252 19.52 7.43 5.50
N GLU A 253 20.65 7.49 4.78
CA GLU A 253 21.82 8.24 5.22
C GLU A 253 21.52 9.73 5.47
N ARG A 254 20.82 10.39 4.53
CA ARG A 254 20.49 11.83 4.66
C ARG A 254 19.29 12.12 5.55
N ALA A 255 18.38 11.17 5.73
CA ALA A 255 17.11 11.38 6.44
C ALA A 255 17.15 10.88 7.90
N CYS A 256 18.02 9.92 8.24
CA CYS A 256 18.13 9.39 9.61
C CYS A 256 19.04 10.29 10.47
N LEU A 257 18.73 11.61 10.49
CA LEU A 257 19.47 12.62 11.23
C LEU A 257 18.80 12.94 12.56
N PRO A 258 19.50 12.78 13.69
CA PRO A 258 18.99 13.21 14.99
C PRO A 258 19.01 14.75 15.07
N ILE A 259 17.87 15.35 15.42
CA ILE A 259 17.69 16.80 15.49
C ILE A 259 17.36 17.18 16.93
N SER A 260 18.03 18.23 17.46
CA SER A 260 17.76 18.76 18.79
C SER A 260 16.34 19.38 18.86
N VAL A 261 15.77 19.52 20.05
CA VAL A 261 14.44 20.11 20.23
C VAL A 261 14.33 21.50 19.59
N GLN A 262 15.34 22.34 19.77
CA GLN A 262 15.32 23.69 19.23
C GLN A 262 15.44 23.69 17.70
N ASP A 263 16.38 22.95 17.15
CA ASP A 263 16.55 22.86 15.70
C ASP A 263 15.33 22.20 15.02
N PHE A 264 14.67 21.25 15.69
CA PHE A 264 13.47 20.58 15.21
C PHE A 264 12.29 21.55 15.06
N GLU A 265 12.06 22.38 16.10
CA GLU A 265 11.03 23.42 16.07
C GLU A 265 11.33 24.49 15.00
N ASP A 266 12.58 24.97 14.96
CA ASP A 266 13.02 25.95 13.97
C ASP A 266 12.88 25.43 12.54
N LEU A 267 13.25 24.17 12.33
CA LEU A 267 13.14 23.52 11.03
C LEU A 267 11.67 23.30 10.61
N ALA A 268 10.82 22.87 11.53
CA ALA A 268 9.38 22.74 11.29
C ALA A 268 8.76 24.08 10.86
N ASN A 269 9.05 25.14 11.60
CA ASN A 269 8.54 26.48 11.32
C ASN A 269 9.09 27.06 10.00
N LYS A 270 10.37 26.83 9.70
CA LYS A 270 11.03 27.35 8.50
C LYS A 270 10.56 26.66 7.22
N THR A 271 10.35 25.34 7.27
CA THR A 271 10.06 24.54 6.08
C THR A 271 8.56 24.24 5.89
N GLY A 272 7.75 24.45 6.92
CA GLY A 272 6.36 24.01 6.96
C GLY A 272 6.25 22.47 6.96
N ALA A 273 7.29 21.77 7.45
CA ALA A 273 7.30 20.32 7.47
C ALA A 273 6.14 19.74 8.31
N ILE A 274 5.57 18.66 7.84
CA ILE A 274 4.64 17.87 8.65
C ILE A 274 5.44 17.19 9.76
N ILE A 275 5.05 17.44 11.01
CA ILE A 275 5.52 16.64 12.14
C ILE A 275 4.68 15.37 12.15
N LEU A 276 5.29 14.25 11.77
CA LEU A 276 4.64 12.95 11.71
C LEU A 276 5.01 12.15 12.97
N ASP A 277 4.02 11.94 13.84
CA ASP A 277 4.18 11.10 15.03
C ASP A 277 3.79 9.66 14.70
N VAL A 278 4.76 8.76 14.76
CA VAL A 278 4.58 7.36 14.37
C VAL A 278 4.62 6.40 15.57
N ARG A 279 4.53 6.92 16.77
CA ARG A 279 4.47 6.14 18.01
C ARG A 279 3.18 5.32 18.11
N ASN A 280 2.98 4.66 19.25
CA ASN A 280 1.71 4.00 19.55
C ASN A 280 0.59 5.04 19.73
N GLN A 281 -0.64 4.68 19.34
CA GLN A 281 -1.79 5.56 19.44
C GLN A 281 -2.10 6.02 20.86
N LEU A 282 -1.86 5.17 21.87
CA LEU A 282 -2.10 5.51 23.28
C LEU A 282 -1.11 6.56 23.77
N ASP A 283 0.17 6.42 23.39
CA ASP A 283 1.22 7.39 23.72
C ASP A 283 0.94 8.74 23.06
N PHE A 284 0.50 8.73 21.78
CA PHE A 284 0.11 9.94 21.08
C PHE A 284 -1.05 10.68 21.77
N MET A 285 -2.10 9.94 22.15
CA MET A 285 -3.24 10.53 22.84
C MET A 285 -2.91 11.16 24.20
N GLN A 286 -1.93 10.58 24.93
CA GLN A 286 -1.49 11.09 26.23
C GLN A 286 -0.64 12.36 26.11
N GLY A 287 0.08 12.53 25.00
CA GLY A 287 0.89 13.71 24.79
C GLY A 287 1.59 13.69 23.44
N HIS A 288 1.40 14.75 22.65
CA HIS A 288 2.02 14.92 21.34
C HIS A 288 2.38 16.40 21.09
N ILE A 289 3.24 16.63 20.11
CA ILE A 289 3.57 17.99 19.66
C ILE A 289 2.31 18.60 19.02
N PRO A 290 1.92 19.84 19.38
CA PRO A 290 0.76 20.50 18.77
C PRO A 290 0.82 20.48 17.24
N ASN A 291 -0.33 20.22 16.59
CA ASN A 291 -0.49 20.11 15.13
C ASN A 291 0.26 18.94 14.47
N SER A 292 0.89 18.05 15.23
CA SER A 292 1.46 16.82 14.66
C SER A 292 0.36 15.89 14.15
N ILE A 293 0.65 15.21 13.04
CA ILE A 293 -0.23 14.17 12.46
C ILE A 293 0.23 12.82 12.98
N PHE A 294 -0.71 12.04 13.52
CA PHE A 294 -0.48 10.68 13.98
C PHE A 294 -0.72 9.68 12.85
N ILE A 295 0.26 8.83 12.57
CA ILE A 295 0.09 7.59 11.79
C ILE A 295 1.05 6.55 12.38
N GLY A 296 0.58 5.70 13.27
CA GLY A 296 1.42 4.75 14.00
C GLY A 296 2.06 3.69 13.11
N ILE A 297 3.35 3.43 13.34
CA ILE A 297 4.15 2.54 12.49
C ILE A 297 3.67 1.08 12.53
N ASP A 298 3.05 0.63 13.62
CA ASP A 298 2.58 -0.75 13.80
C ASP A 298 1.21 -1.01 13.16
N GLY A 299 0.57 0.01 12.57
CA GLY A 299 -0.67 -0.10 11.81
C GLY A 299 -0.44 -0.21 10.30
N GLY A 300 -1.47 0.12 9.52
CA GLY A 300 -1.37 0.28 8.06
C GLY A 300 -0.61 1.56 7.68
N PHE A 301 0.62 1.72 8.15
CA PHE A 301 1.39 2.96 8.12
C PHE A 301 1.57 3.53 6.71
N ALA A 302 2.28 2.81 5.83
CA ALA A 302 2.61 3.31 4.50
C ALA A 302 1.38 3.64 3.64
N PRO A 303 0.35 2.77 3.53
CA PRO A 303 -0.89 3.12 2.84
C PRO A 303 -1.61 4.35 3.40
N TRP A 304 -1.62 4.54 4.74
CA TRP A 304 -2.25 5.72 5.33
C TRP A 304 -1.45 6.99 5.08
N VAL A 305 -0.12 6.95 5.15
CA VAL A 305 0.72 8.08 4.76
C VAL A 305 0.41 8.48 3.31
N GLY A 306 0.44 7.52 2.40
CA GLY A 306 0.16 7.77 0.98
C GLY A 306 -1.25 8.30 0.70
N ALA A 307 -2.27 7.80 1.42
CA ALA A 307 -3.66 8.25 1.24
C ALA A 307 -3.92 9.65 1.81
N LEU A 308 -3.23 10.04 2.89
CA LEU A 308 -3.58 11.23 3.69
C LEU A 308 -2.68 12.43 3.41
N ILE A 309 -1.42 12.21 3.04
CA ILE A 309 -0.48 13.26 2.67
C ILE A 309 -0.45 13.37 1.14
N LYS A 310 -1.00 14.47 0.60
CA LYS A 310 -1.24 14.61 -0.85
C LYS A 310 0.03 14.75 -1.69
N ASP A 311 1.10 15.33 -1.13
CA ASP A 311 2.35 15.58 -1.84
C ASP A 311 3.48 14.71 -1.27
N VAL A 312 3.97 13.75 -2.05
CA VAL A 312 5.09 12.88 -1.66
C VAL A 312 6.41 13.65 -1.45
N LYS A 313 6.51 14.87 -1.97
CA LYS A 313 7.68 15.75 -1.80
C LYS A 313 7.59 16.63 -0.57
N HIS A 314 6.45 16.62 0.15
CA HIS A 314 6.29 17.43 1.34
C HIS A 314 7.35 17.06 2.38
N PRO A 315 8.04 18.04 2.98
CA PRO A 315 9.02 17.75 4.00
C PRO A 315 8.38 17.16 5.26
N ILE A 316 9.03 16.14 5.83
CA ILE A 316 8.55 15.41 7.01
C ILE A 316 9.61 15.44 8.10
N LEU A 317 9.18 15.74 9.32
CA LEU A 317 9.94 15.59 10.55
C LEU A 317 9.31 14.50 11.41
N LEU A 318 10.13 13.61 11.99
CA LEU A 318 9.63 12.42 12.67
C LEU A 318 9.67 12.54 14.20
N VAL A 319 8.58 12.07 14.83
CA VAL A 319 8.56 11.67 16.24
C VAL A 319 8.34 10.16 16.25
N ALA A 320 9.42 9.40 16.46
CA ALA A 320 9.44 7.95 16.31
C ALA A 320 9.72 7.24 17.65
N PRO A 321 9.34 5.96 17.79
CA PRO A 321 9.88 5.11 18.85
C PRO A 321 11.40 4.98 18.69
N GLU A 322 12.11 4.95 19.80
CA GLU A 322 13.56 4.83 19.83
C GLU A 322 14.06 3.60 19.06
N ASN A 323 15.13 3.78 18.26
CA ASN A 323 15.77 2.78 17.41
C ASN A 323 14.89 2.24 16.25
N ARG A 324 13.77 2.92 15.91
CA ARG A 324 12.95 2.55 14.76
C ARG A 324 12.93 3.63 13.66
N GLU A 325 13.75 4.66 13.78
CA GLU A 325 13.75 5.81 12.86
C GLU A 325 14.09 5.38 11.43
N ALA A 326 15.11 4.55 11.26
CA ALA A 326 15.48 4.01 9.94
C ALA A 326 14.36 3.12 9.34
N GLU A 327 13.65 2.35 10.16
CA GLU A 327 12.48 1.59 9.73
C GLU A 327 11.36 2.51 9.23
N VAL A 328 11.09 3.62 9.93
CA VAL A 328 10.08 4.61 9.51
C VAL A 328 10.43 5.19 8.15
N ILE A 329 11.68 5.67 7.99
CA ILE A 329 12.18 6.25 6.74
C ILE A 329 12.06 5.25 5.59
N MET A 330 12.47 4.01 5.79
CA MET A 330 12.35 2.94 4.81
C MET A 330 10.88 2.70 4.42
N ARG A 331 9.95 2.66 5.40
CA ARG A 331 8.52 2.45 5.11
C ARG A 331 7.87 3.67 4.43
N LEU A 332 8.31 4.89 4.71
CA LEU A 332 7.92 6.08 3.96
C LEU A 332 8.36 5.99 2.50
N SER A 333 9.61 5.57 2.30
CA SER A 333 10.18 5.41 0.97
C SER A 333 9.48 4.33 0.13
N ARG A 334 8.88 3.29 0.74
CA ARG A 334 8.06 2.30 0.01
C ARG A 334 6.93 2.95 -0.79
N VAL A 335 6.39 4.07 -0.30
CA VAL A 335 5.29 4.80 -0.94
C VAL A 335 5.73 6.17 -1.48
N GLY A 336 7.03 6.34 -1.72
CA GLY A 336 7.60 7.49 -2.42
C GLY A 336 7.86 8.73 -1.57
N PHE A 337 7.67 8.69 -0.24
CA PHE A 337 7.92 9.81 0.65
C PHE A 337 9.40 9.85 1.07
N ASP A 338 10.24 10.39 0.21
CA ASP A 338 11.70 10.43 0.37
C ASP A 338 12.22 11.70 1.04
N ASN A 339 11.35 12.68 1.31
CA ASN A 339 11.75 13.99 1.85
C ASN A 339 11.60 14.09 3.37
N THR A 340 12.14 13.09 4.09
CA THR A 340 12.30 13.16 5.54
C THR A 340 13.53 14.00 5.87
N LEU A 341 13.36 15.01 6.73
CA LEU A 341 14.42 15.96 7.13
C LEU A 341 15.22 15.47 8.35
N GLY A 342 14.66 14.55 9.12
CA GLY A 342 15.26 13.98 10.32
C GLY A 342 14.22 13.62 11.38
N PHE A 343 14.71 13.28 12.58
CA PHE A 343 13.86 12.88 13.69
C PHE A 343 14.24 13.60 15.00
N LEU A 344 13.25 13.78 15.88
CA LEU A 344 13.44 14.39 17.19
C LEU A 344 14.26 13.47 18.09
N VAL A 345 15.48 13.86 18.44
CA VAL A 345 16.35 13.09 19.34
C VAL A 345 15.73 13.04 20.75
N GLY A 346 15.70 11.83 21.33
CA GLY A 346 15.04 11.59 22.62
C GLY A 346 13.51 11.68 22.56
N GLY A 347 12.92 11.77 21.38
CA GLY A 347 11.48 11.71 21.13
C GLY A 347 10.69 12.76 21.93
N ILE A 348 9.41 12.43 22.21
CA ILE A 348 8.49 13.34 22.94
C ILE A 348 9.00 13.71 24.35
N ALA A 349 9.76 12.82 25.00
CA ALA A 349 10.30 13.09 26.33
C ALA A 349 11.28 14.26 26.32
N SER A 350 12.13 14.39 25.30
CA SER A 350 13.05 15.53 25.17
C SER A 350 12.31 16.85 24.93
N TRP A 351 11.22 16.81 24.16
CA TRP A 351 10.33 17.96 23.92
C TRP A 351 9.70 18.44 25.22
N GLN A 352 9.13 17.54 26.00
CA GLN A 352 8.55 17.83 27.32
C GLN A 352 9.58 18.37 28.32
N ASN A 353 10.76 17.75 28.39
CA ASN A 353 11.83 18.17 29.29
C ASN A 353 12.39 19.56 28.93
N ALA A 354 12.29 19.98 27.67
CA ALA A 354 12.62 21.32 27.21
C ALA A 354 11.53 22.36 27.54
N GLY A 355 10.46 21.98 28.23
CA GLY A 355 9.35 22.85 28.59
C GLY A 355 8.48 23.31 27.42
N LYS A 356 8.54 22.61 26.31
CA LYS A 356 7.72 22.89 25.12
C LYS A 356 6.27 22.46 25.33
N GLU A 357 5.35 23.12 24.61
CA GLU A 357 3.92 22.82 24.66
C GLU A 357 3.60 21.38 24.21
N ILE A 358 2.69 20.76 24.94
CA ILE A 358 2.14 19.42 24.65
C ILE A 358 0.65 19.52 24.50
N ASP A 359 0.15 18.92 23.46
CA ASP A 359 -1.29 18.71 23.25
C ASP A 359 -1.67 17.26 23.57
N THR A 360 -2.97 17.04 23.85
CA THR A 360 -3.54 15.73 24.19
C THR A 360 -4.80 15.49 23.38
N MET A 361 -5.26 14.23 23.33
CA MET A 361 -6.49 13.88 22.67
C MET A 361 -7.54 13.40 23.66
N GLN A 362 -8.73 14.00 23.57
CA GLN A 362 -9.87 13.56 24.39
C GLN A 362 -10.37 12.20 23.91
N THR A 363 -10.65 11.31 24.87
CA THR A 363 -11.19 9.99 24.59
C THR A 363 -12.35 9.67 25.53
N VAL A 364 -13.30 8.88 25.08
CA VAL A 364 -14.43 8.40 25.88
C VAL A 364 -14.66 6.92 25.66
N SER A 365 -15.32 6.27 26.61
CA SER A 365 -15.81 4.90 26.44
C SER A 365 -17.06 4.88 25.55
N ALA A 366 -17.42 3.71 25.03
CA ALA A 366 -18.68 3.52 24.32
C ALA A 366 -19.91 3.80 25.22
N HIS A 367 -19.82 3.60 26.55
CA HIS A 367 -20.90 3.96 27.47
C HIS A 367 -21.17 5.47 27.48
N THR A 368 -20.13 6.29 27.49
CA THR A 368 -20.27 7.75 27.42
C THR A 368 -20.86 8.20 26.07
N LEU A 369 -20.55 7.48 24.98
CA LEU A 369 -21.17 7.73 23.68
C LEU A 369 -22.71 7.57 23.72
N LYS A 370 -23.22 6.66 24.52
CA LYS A 370 -24.69 6.49 24.69
C LYS A 370 -25.35 7.75 25.22
N GLU A 371 -24.75 8.42 26.19
CA GLU A 371 -25.24 9.70 26.71
C GLU A 371 -25.17 10.82 25.65
N ALA A 372 -24.18 10.79 24.80
CA ALA A 372 -24.02 11.72 23.69
C ALA A 372 -25.11 11.55 22.63
N LEU A 373 -25.50 10.32 22.34
CA LEU A 373 -26.64 10.01 21.45
C LEU A 373 -27.97 10.59 21.97
N GLU A 374 -28.20 10.48 23.27
CA GLU A 374 -29.40 11.06 23.92
C GLU A 374 -29.44 12.60 23.81
N LYS A 375 -28.27 13.24 23.65
CA LYS A 375 -28.11 14.69 23.50
C LYS A 375 -27.98 15.14 22.04
N GLU A 376 -28.19 14.24 21.10
CA GLU A 376 -28.07 14.49 19.65
C GLU A 376 -26.72 15.10 19.24
N MET A 377 -25.63 14.72 19.93
CA MET A 377 -24.28 15.21 19.61
C MET A 377 -23.81 14.67 18.26
N PRO A 378 -23.06 15.46 17.46
CA PRO A 378 -22.52 14.99 16.19
C PRO A 378 -21.59 13.79 16.36
N ILE A 379 -21.80 12.75 15.56
CA ILE A 379 -21.00 11.52 15.57
C ILE A 379 -20.55 11.25 14.14
N PHE A 380 -19.27 10.89 13.98
CA PHE A 380 -18.68 10.62 12.67
C PHE A 380 -18.05 9.22 12.64
N ASP A 381 -18.41 8.46 11.62
CA ASP A 381 -17.81 7.17 11.31
C ASP A 381 -16.73 7.34 10.23
N VAL A 382 -15.48 7.07 10.61
CA VAL A 382 -14.34 7.20 9.68
C VAL A 382 -13.92 5.88 9.05
N ARG A 383 -14.79 4.85 9.09
CA ARG A 383 -14.54 3.55 8.47
C ARG A 383 -14.74 3.60 6.95
N LYS A 384 -14.32 2.53 6.26
CA LYS A 384 -14.57 2.37 4.81
C LYS A 384 -16.08 2.27 4.53
N GLN A 385 -16.50 2.62 3.30
CA GLN A 385 -17.91 2.57 2.87
C GLN A 385 -18.57 1.20 3.14
N GLY A 386 -17.90 0.11 2.79
CA GLY A 386 -18.44 -1.24 3.01
C GLY A 386 -18.64 -1.59 4.49
N GLU A 387 -17.75 -1.09 5.39
CA GLU A 387 -17.94 -1.26 6.84
C GLU A 387 -19.13 -0.46 7.36
N PHE A 388 -19.31 0.77 6.87
CA PHE A 388 -20.43 1.64 7.21
C PHE A 388 -21.76 1.07 6.70
N SER A 389 -21.80 0.63 5.43
CA SER A 389 -23.01 0.05 4.83
C SER A 389 -23.42 -1.27 5.46
N ALA A 390 -22.48 -2.04 6.01
CA ALA A 390 -22.78 -3.30 6.70
C ALA A 390 -23.48 -3.07 8.06
N ALA A 391 -23.02 -2.09 8.83
CA ALA A 391 -23.68 -1.66 10.07
C ALA A 391 -22.99 -0.38 10.59
N HIS A 392 -23.77 0.59 11.11
CA HIS A 392 -23.27 1.84 11.70
C HIS A 392 -24.21 2.38 12.80
N VAL A 393 -23.75 3.37 13.57
CA VAL A 393 -24.58 4.08 14.52
C VAL A 393 -25.59 4.93 13.75
N PRO A 394 -26.92 4.85 14.04
CA PRO A 394 -27.97 5.43 13.18
C PRO A 394 -27.82 6.93 12.87
N THR A 395 -27.26 7.70 13.81
CA THR A 395 -27.06 9.15 13.67
C THR A 395 -25.66 9.53 13.16
N ALA A 396 -24.80 8.56 12.88
CA ALA A 396 -23.44 8.84 12.46
C ALA A 396 -23.36 9.33 11.02
N SER A 397 -22.64 10.43 10.81
CA SER A 397 -22.23 10.90 9.50
C SER A 397 -21.03 10.08 9.00
N HIS A 398 -21.10 9.58 7.78
CA HIS A 398 -20.00 8.83 7.18
C HIS A 398 -18.94 9.76 6.59
N THR A 399 -17.74 9.72 7.14
CA THR A 399 -16.58 10.54 6.69
C THR A 399 -15.33 9.66 6.63
N PRO A 400 -15.23 8.77 5.62
CA PRO A 400 -14.17 7.78 5.57
C PRO A 400 -12.78 8.43 5.61
N LEU A 401 -11.89 7.88 6.45
CA LEU A 401 -10.54 8.44 6.70
C LEU A 401 -9.77 8.70 5.41
N SER A 402 -9.88 7.83 4.41
CA SER A 402 -9.17 7.98 3.13
C SER A 402 -9.48 9.31 2.42
N PHE A 403 -10.60 9.91 2.72
CA PHE A 403 -11.09 11.15 2.10
C PHE A 403 -11.32 12.25 3.13
N ILE A 404 -10.78 12.14 4.34
CA ILE A 404 -11.04 13.07 5.45
C ILE A 404 -10.83 14.53 5.07
N ASN A 405 -9.82 14.81 4.23
CA ASN A 405 -9.52 16.15 3.75
C ASN A 405 -10.64 16.77 2.87
N ASP A 406 -11.54 15.96 2.32
CA ASP A 406 -12.64 16.42 1.47
C ASP A 406 -13.91 16.67 2.30
N TYR A 407 -13.92 16.22 3.56
CA TYR A 407 -15.04 16.33 4.49
C TYR A 407 -14.82 17.36 5.59
N LEU A 408 -13.74 18.14 5.57
CA LEU A 408 -13.40 19.09 6.66
C LEU A 408 -14.55 20.02 7.02
N ALA A 409 -15.30 20.50 6.03
CA ALA A 409 -16.43 21.41 6.24
C ALA A 409 -17.64 20.79 6.99
N LEU A 410 -17.69 19.47 7.15
CA LEU A 410 -18.77 18.80 7.89
C LEU A 410 -18.51 18.78 9.40
N PHE A 411 -17.25 18.98 9.83
CA PHE A 411 -16.91 18.92 11.24
C PHE A 411 -17.15 20.27 11.91
N PRO A 412 -17.76 20.29 13.12
CA PRO A 412 -17.96 21.52 13.85
C PRO A 412 -16.64 22.20 14.25
N ASP A 413 -16.52 23.51 14.02
CA ASP A 413 -15.29 24.26 14.33
C ASP A 413 -15.07 24.43 15.85
N ALA A 414 -16.17 24.65 16.62
CA ALA A 414 -16.08 25.05 18.02
C ALA A 414 -16.85 24.13 18.98
N SER A 415 -17.63 23.18 18.49
CA SER A 415 -18.42 22.26 19.32
C SER A 415 -17.81 20.88 19.40
N PRO A 416 -17.92 20.16 20.53
CA PRO A 416 -17.50 18.79 20.63
C PRO A 416 -18.25 17.87 19.67
N PHE A 417 -17.56 16.88 19.12
CA PHE A 417 -18.12 15.81 18.30
C PHE A 417 -17.37 14.50 18.52
N TYR A 418 -18.00 13.39 18.21
CA TYR A 418 -17.42 12.07 18.45
C TYR A 418 -16.92 11.42 17.16
N LEU A 419 -15.77 10.77 17.24
CA LEU A 419 -15.15 10.04 16.14
C LEU A 419 -15.01 8.57 16.53
N TYR A 420 -15.42 7.67 15.65
CA TYR A 420 -15.12 6.26 15.82
C TYR A 420 -14.67 5.61 14.51
N CYS A 421 -13.90 4.53 14.65
CA CYS A 421 -13.57 3.60 13.57
C CYS A 421 -13.83 2.17 14.05
N ALA A 422 -13.20 1.14 13.46
CA ALA A 422 -13.42 -0.24 13.90
C ALA A 422 -12.86 -0.50 15.32
N GLY A 423 -11.62 -0.08 15.62
CA GLY A 423 -10.92 -0.39 16.88
C GLY A 423 -10.21 0.80 17.55
N GLY A 424 -10.41 2.04 17.05
CA GLY A 424 -9.84 3.25 17.66
C GLY A 424 -8.56 3.79 17.02
N TYR A 425 -7.91 3.10 16.08
CA TYR A 425 -6.69 3.56 15.41
C TYR A 425 -6.96 4.65 14.35
N ARG A 426 -7.85 4.37 13.38
CA ARG A 426 -8.19 5.30 12.29
C ARG A 426 -8.84 6.59 12.79
N SER A 427 -9.62 6.53 13.85
CA SER A 427 -10.25 7.71 14.47
C SER A 427 -9.23 8.63 15.15
N VAL A 428 -8.14 8.10 15.71
CA VAL A 428 -7.03 8.90 16.24
C VAL A 428 -6.28 9.61 15.09
N ILE A 429 -6.06 8.91 13.95
CA ILE A 429 -5.50 9.54 12.77
C ILE A 429 -6.39 10.69 12.30
N ALA A 430 -7.69 10.45 12.14
CA ALA A 430 -8.67 11.46 11.73
C ALA A 430 -8.62 12.68 12.66
N ALA A 431 -8.71 12.46 13.98
CA ALA A 431 -8.66 13.53 14.96
C ALA A 431 -7.36 14.35 14.91
N SER A 432 -6.19 13.69 14.71
CA SER A 432 -4.91 14.40 14.57
C SER A 432 -4.88 15.31 13.33
N ILE A 433 -5.41 14.83 12.20
CA ILE A 433 -5.53 15.62 10.98
C ILE A 433 -6.48 16.81 11.19
N LEU A 434 -7.63 16.58 11.80
CA LEU A 434 -8.59 17.65 12.10
C LEU A 434 -7.96 18.72 13.00
N LYS A 435 -7.26 18.33 14.08
CA LYS A 435 -6.52 19.24 14.95
C LYS A 435 -5.46 20.03 14.17
N SER A 436 -4.71 19.40 13.30
CA SER A 436 -3.70 20.10 12.45
C SER A 436 -4.33 21.09 11.46
N ARG A 437 -5.65 21.05 11.27
CA ARG A 437 -6.43 21.99 10.45
C ARG A 437 -7.23 22.98 11.28
N GLY A 438 -7.02 23.02 12.61
CA GLY A 438 -7.69 23.96 13.52
C GLY A 438 -9.04 23.45 14.04
N ILE A 439 -9.44 22.22 13.78
CA ILE A 439 -10.70 21.63 14.27
C ILE A 439 -10.41 20.79 15.52
N HIS A 440 -10.61 21.35 16.69
CA HIS A 440 -10.15 20.78 17.97
C HIS A 440 -11.22 20.00 18.75
N GLY A 441 -12.50 20.03 18.32
CA GLY A 441 -13.63 19.43 19.03
C GLY A 441 -13.74 17.91 19.00
N GLY A 442 -12.81 17.20 18.31
CA GLY A 442 -12.90 15.75 18.09
C GLY A 442 -12.60 14.93 19.34
N ILE A 443 -13.53 14.07 19.73
CA ILE A 443 -13.42 13.14 20.87
C ILE A 443 -13.39 11.70 20.31
N ASN A 444 -12.31 10.97 20.58
CA ASN A 444 -12.17 9.59 20.10
C ASN A 444 -12.96 8.61 20.96
N VAL A 445 -13.71 7.69 20.35
CA VAL A 445 -14.38 6.59 21.04
C VAL A 445 -13.41 5.41 21.16
N THR A 446 -12.97 5.11 22.38
CA THR A 446 -12.03 4.02 22.68
C THR A 446 -12.62 2.68 22.28
N GLY A 447 -11.83 1.84 21.59
CA GLY A 447 -12.27 0.55 21.08
C GLY A 447 -13.19 0.63 19.85
N GLY A 448 -13.62 1.84 19.45
CA GLY A 448 -14.37 2.07 18.23
C GLY A 448 -15.68 1.28 18.12
N PHE A 449 -16.03 0.86 16.90
CA PHE A 449 -17.28 0.14 16.62
C PHE A 449 -17.39 -1.22 17.33
N ALA A 450 -16.29 -1.87 17.63
CA ALA A 450 -16.28 -3.10 18.40
C ALA A 450 -16.84 -2.84 19.82
N SER A 451 -16.32 -1.85 20.53
CA SER A 451 -16.83 -1.46 21.87
C SER A 451 -18.26 -0.88 21.82
N ILE A 452 -18.63 -0.20 20.73
CA ILE A 452 -20.01 0.28 20.53
C ILE A 452 -21.01 -0.88 20.50
N LYS A 453 -20.68 -1.96 19.80
CA LYS A 453 -21.49 -3.18 19.78
C LYS A 453 -21.54 -3.88 21.14
N GLU A 454 -20.40 -4.00 21.82
CA GLU A 454 -20.30 -4.59 23.17
C GLU A 454 -21.13 -3.80 24.19
N ALA A 455 -21.22 -2.48 24.07
CA ALA A 455 -22.04 -1.62 24.91
C ALA A 455 -23.54 -1.66 24.54
N ALA A 456 -23.95 -2.53 23.62
CA ALA A 456 -25.33 -2.69 23.14
C ALA A 456 -25.97 -1.37 22.67
N ILE A 457 -25.17 -0.48 22.04
CA ILE A 457 -25.69 0.69 21.35
C ILE A 457 -26.35 0.22 20.05
N ALA A 458 -27.54 0.76 19.74
CA ALA A 458 -28.23 0.40 18.51
C ALA A 458 -27.40 0.71 17.27
N VAL A 459 -27.42 -0.21 16.31
CA VAL A 459 -26.78 -0.06 14.99
C VAL A 459 -27.80 -0.42 13.91
N VAL A 460 -27.67 0.18 12.75
CA VAL A 460 -28.47 -0.06 11.55
C VAL A 460 -27.60 -0.56 10.41
#